data_76f8ce0bf75ac98e89171f0d2969a905
#
_entry.id   76f8ce0bf75ac98e89171f0d2969a905
#
_cell.length_a   1.000
_cell.length_b   1.000
_cell.length_c   1.000
_cell.angle_alpha   90.00
_cell.angle_beta   90.00
_cell.angle_gamma   90.00
#
_symmetry.space_group_name_H-M   'P 1'
#
loop_
_entity.id
_entity.type
_entity.pdbx_description
1 polymer ?
#
loop_
_entity_poly.entity_id
_entity_poly.type
_entity_poly.pdbx_seq_one_letter_code
_entity_poly.pdbx_strand_id
1 'polypeptide(L)'
;VIDRTFFPAVQPETPLKRLASTAIAAAIAFVSASATAQNLTGTLAKIRDTGTITIGHREASIPFSYLDDKQQAVGYAMDICARVVDAIKAELKLPNLKVVLQPVTSANRIPLLQNGSIDLECGSTTNSVERQKQVAFGPTYFVINVTAAVKANSPIKTLADLNGRTISTTAGTTSVPLLKRYERTSGIDVKEIYGKDHSESFLLLVDDRVSAFVMDDVLLAGQIANARNPAEFRIIPESLRTEPYSVMLRRDDAPFKALVDRTIGGLMKSGEIEKLYAKWFLSPIPPRKVNLNFPVTQALREAFKNPNDQGVQ
;
A
#
# COMPACT_ATOMS: atom_id res chain seq x y z
N VAL A 1 -44.90 38.09 -84.40
CA VAL A 1 -45.13 36.94 -83.53
C VAL A 1 -44.16 37.07 -82.41
N ILE A 2 -44.64 37.42 -81.19
CA ILE A 2 -43.75 37.77 -80.00
C ILE A 2 -44.06 36.73 -78.96
N ASP A 3 -43.03 36.03 -78.55
CA ASP A 3 -43.05 35.06 -77.49
C ASP A 3 -42.77 35.76 -76.14
N ARG A 4 -43.66 35.51 -75.16
CA ARG A 4 -43.55 36.06 -73.81
C ARG A 4 -43.02 34.95 -72.87
N THR A 5 -41.80 35.03 -72.44
CA THR A 5 -41.21 34.21 -71.39
C THR A 5 -41.79 34.59 -70.03
N PHE A 6 -42.40 33.62 -69.34
CA PHE A 6 -42.88 33.71 -67.96
C PHE A 6 -41.71 33.53 -67.00
N PHE A 7 -41.43 34.51 -66.10
CA PHE A 7 -40.62 34.35 -64.89
C PHE A 7 -41.48 34.05 -63.70
N PRO A 8 -41.16 33.04 -62.89
CA PRO A 8 -41.90 32.83 -61.65
C PRO A 8 -41.36 33.80 -60.55
N ALA A 9 -42.32 34.42 -59.85
CA ALA A 9 -42.07 35.35 -58.76
C ALA A 9 -41.46 34.61 -57.49
N VAL A 10 -40.35 35.12 -57.02
CA VAL A 10 -39.76 34.71 -55.73
C VAL A 10 -40.58 35.36 -54.64
N GLN A 11 -41.19 34.55 -53.77
CA GLN A 11 -41.87 35.04 -52.58
C GLN A 11 -40.81 35.28 -51.44
N PRO A 12 -40.91 36.39 -50.73
CA PRO A 12 -40.00 36.64 -49.58
C PRO A 12 -40.37 35.74 -48.40
N GLU A 13 -39.41 34.99 -47.94
CA GLU A 13 -39.55 34.19 -46.69
C GLU A 13 -39.74 35.11 -45.48
N THR A 14 -40.78 34.86 -44.69
CA THR A 14 -41.09 35.63 -43.49
C THR A 14 -40.05 35.42 -42.37
N PRO A 15 -39.68 36.48 -41.60
CA PRO A 15 -38.63 36.42 -40.58
C PRO A 15 -38.90 35.46 -39.40
N LEU A 16 -40.14 34.97 -39.27
CA LEU A 16 -40.51 34.04 -38.17
C LEU A 16 -39.87 32.64 -38.33
N LYS A 17 -39.57 32.17 -39.54
CA LYS A 17 -38.95 30.84 -39.72
C LYS A 17 -37.48 30.79 -39.33
N ARG A 18 -36.75 31.93 -39.35
CA ARG A 18 -35.34 32.00 -38.93
C ARG A 18 -35.16 32.03 -37.41
N LEU A 19 -36.15 32.56 -36.66
CA LEU A 19 -36.12 32.59 -35.19
C LEU A 19 -36.39 31.22 -34.56
N ALA A 20 -37.24 30.37 -35.21
CA ALA A 20 -37.51 29.03 -34.71
C ALA A 20 -36.31 28.07 -34.84
N SER A 21 -35.53 28.19 -35.92
CA SER A 21 -34.34 27.34 -36.13
C SER A 21 -33.17 27.67 -35.17
N THR A 22 -33.03 28.92 -34.78
CA THR A 22 -31.97 29.35 -33.83
C THR A 22 -32.31 28.96 -32.39
N ALA A 23 -33.60 28.96 -32.03
CA ALA A 23 -34.04 28.56 -30.68
C ALA A 23 -33.86 27.04 -30.43
N ILE A 24 -34.06 26.21 -31.45
CA ILE A 24 -33.88 24.75 -31.34
C ILE A 24 -32.39 24.37 -31.23
N ALA A 25 -31.49 25.06 -31.94
CA ALA A 25 -30.06 24.85 -31.84
C ALA A 25 -29.47 25.25 -30.46
N ALA A 26 -30.01 26.30 -29.81
CA ALA A 26 -29.61 26.73 -28.48
C ALA A 26 -30.14 25.78 -27.38
N ALA A 27 -31.32 25.16 -27.57
CA ALA A 27 -31.86 24.17 -26.61
C ALA A 27 -31.08 22.84 -26.63
N ILE A 28 -30.53 22.43 -27.77
CA ILE A 28 -29.74 21.20 -27.90
C ILE A 28 -28.33 21.36 -27.25
N ALA A 29 -27.78 22.57 -27.27
CA ALA A 29 -26.49 22.84 -26.66
C ALA A 29 -26.51 22.83 -25.11
N PHE A 30 -27.68 23.07 -24.51
CA PHE A 30 -27.84 23.03 -23.03
C PHE A 30 -28.06 21.64 -22.42
N VAL A 31 -28.41 20.63 -23.24
CA VAL A 31 -28.64 19.25 -22.75
C VAL A 31 -27.35 18.45 -22.63
N SER A 32 -26.24 18.92 -23.23
CA SER A 32 -24.97 18.16 -23.25
C SER A 32 -24.05 18.43 -22.05
N ALA A 33 -24.44 19.26 -21.08
CA ALA A 33 -23.64 19.58 -19.91
C ALA A 33 -24.16 18.95 -18.60
N SER A 34 -25.02 17.92 -18.71
CA SER A 34 -25.22 17.03 -17.57
C SER A 34 -24.00 16.13 -17.47
N ALA A 35 -22.87 16.71 -16.97
CA ALA A 35 -21.79 15.92 -16.42
C ALA A 35 -22.48 14.94 -15.47
N THR A 36 -22.43 13.66 -15.80
CA THR A 36 -22.81 12.59 -14.89
C THR A 36 -22.02 12.81 -13.61
N ALA A 37 -22.64 13.41 -12.61
CA ALA A 37 -22.15 13.36 -11.27
C ALA A 37 -22.06 11.85 -10.97
N GLN A 38 -20.88 11.27 -11.15
CA GLN A 38 -20.63 9.90 -10.77
C GLN A 38 -21.09 9.79 -9.33
N ASN A 39 -22.15 9.02 -9.08
CA ASN A 39 -22.58 8.75 -7.72
C ASN A 39 -21.43 8.04 -7.02
N LEU A 40 -20.57 8.83 -6.38
CA LEU A 40 -19.46 8.31 -5.60
C LEU A 40 -20.04 7.42 -4.50
N THR A 41 -19.51 6.24 -4.36
CA THR A 41 -19.88 5.27 -3.32
C THR A 41 -18.66 4.93 -2.47
N GLY A 42 -18.87 4.18 -1.40
CA GLY A 42 -17.78 3.67 -0.57
C GLY A 42 -16.94 4.76 0.07
N THR A 43 -15.63 4.52 0.10
CA THR A 43 -14.64 5.39 0.75
C THR A 43 -14.58 6.78 0.13
N LEU A 44 -14.66 6.90 -1.19
CA LEU A 44 -14.61 8.21 -1.85
C LEU A 44 -15.83 9.07 -1.49
N ALA A 45 -17.04 8.48 -1.39
CA ALA A 45 -18.22 9.20 -0.93
C ALA A 45 -18.05 9.65 0.52
N LYS A 46 -17.63 8.76 1.42
CA LYS A 46 -17.35 9.08 2.83
C LYS A 46 -16.34 10.24 2.94
N ILE A 47 -15.25 10.19 2.18
CA ILE A 47 -14.20 11.25 2.22
C ILE A 47 -14.77 12.58 1.71
N ARG A 48 -15.53 12.58 0.61
CA ARG A 48 -16.20 13.79 0.09
C ARG A 48 -17.12 14.42 1.12
N ASP A 49 -17.92 13.60 1.79
CA ASP A 49 -18.98 14.07 2.71
C ASP A 49 -18.41 14.53 4.06
N THR A 50 -17.30 13.93 4.51
CA THR A 50 -16.66 14.26 5.81
C THR A 50 -15.45 15.17 5.70
N GLY A 51 -14.91 15.38 4.49
CA GLY A 51 -13.65 16.10 4.29
C GLY A 51 -12.45 15.45 4.98
N THR A 52 -12.51 14.14 5.30
CA THR A 52 -11.48 13.46 6.09
C THR A 52 -11.17 12.08 5.55
N ILE A 53 -9.88 11.74 5.47
CA ILE A 53 -9.37 10.37 5.28
C ILE A 53 -8.61 9.93 6.53
N THR A 54 -8.83 8.68 6.98
CA THR A 54 -8.07 8.06 8.08
C THR A 54 -7.11 7.02 7.54
N ILE A 55 -5.81 7.23 7.78
CA ILE A 55 -4.73 6.35 7.35
C ILE A 55 -4.27 5.51 8.55
N GLY A 56 -4.35 4.19 8.43
CA GLY A 56 -3.73 3.26 9.37
C GLY A 56 -2.22 3.20 9.11
N HIS A 57 -1.40 3.54 10.10
CA HIS A 57 0.05 3.49 10.01
C HIS A 57 0.66 2.59 11.07
N ARG A 58 1.88 2.14 10.83
CA ARG A 58 2.66 1.33 11.78
C ARG A 58 3.62 2.22 12.57
N GLU A 59 4.03 1.75 13.75
CA GLU A 59 4.98 2.46 14.60
C GLU A 59 6.38 1.84 14.60
N ALA A 60 6.51 0.58 14.10
CA ALA A 60 7.76 -0.19 14.19
C ALA A 60 8.08 -1.00 12.91
N SER A 61 7.53 -0.66 11.74
CA SER A 61 7.78 -1.35 10.46
C SER A 61 8.80 -0.59 9.60
N ILE A 62 10.04 -0.49 10.09
CA ILE A 62 11.14 0.19 9.39
C ILE A 62 11.54 -0.61 8.15
N PRO A 63 11.66 0.01 6.94
CA PRO A 63 11.53 1.43 6.63
C PRO A 63 10.17 1.81 5.98
N PHE A 64 9.12 1.00 6.13
CA PHE A 64 7.83 1.20 5.44
C PHE A 64 6.91 2.19 6.13
N SER A 65 6.72 2.03 7.45
CA SER A 65 5.85 2.85 8.27
C SER A 65 6.30 2.73 9.74
N TYR A 66 6.82 3.80 10.29
CA TYR A 66 7.38 3.83 11.64
C TYR A 66 7.44 5.26 12.16
N LEU A 67 7.70 5.41 13.46
CA LEU A 67 7.87 6.73 14.07
C LEU A 67 9.34 7.16 14.01
N ASP A 68 9.57 8.40 13.53
CA ASP A 68 10.89 9.03 13.58
C ASP A 68 11.21 9.57 14.99
N ASP A 69 12.33 10.28 15.12
CA ASP A 69 12.75 10.93 16.37
C ASP A 69 11.82 12.05 16.86
N LYS A 70 10.96 12.56 15.98
CA LYS A 70 9.93 13.56 16.28
C LYS A 70 8.54 12.94 16.49
N GLN A 71 8.46 11.62 16.60
CA GLN A 71 7.20 10.86 16.71
C GLN A 71 6.26 11.09 15.52
N GLN A 72 6.81 11.36 14.34
CA GLN A 72 6.06 11.46 13.10
C GLN A 72 6.07 10.13 12.37
N ALA A 73 4.91 9.72 11.85
CA ALA A 73 4.79 8.53 11.03
C ALA A 73 5.44 8.79 9.65
N VAL A 74 6.52 8.08 9.39
CA VAL A 74 7.32 8.20 8.16
C VAL A 74 7.57 6.82 7.55
N GLY A 75 8.04 6.77 6.30
CA GLY A 75 8.43 5.53 5.66
C GLY A 75 8.03 5.44 4.19
N TYR A 76 8.51 4.41 3.53
CA TYR A 76 8.26 4.16 2.11
C TYR A 76 6.77 4.01 1.79
N ALA A 77 6.04 3.21 2.58
CA ALA A 77 4.60 3.06 2.41
C ALA A 77 3.84 4.35 2.74
N MET A 78 4.32 5.14 3.69
CA MET A 78 3.73 6.44 4.03
C MET A 78 3.88 7.44 2.87
N ASP A 79 5.04 7.48 2.21
CA ASP A 79 5.25 8.33 1.04
C ASP A 79 4.37 7.89 -0.15
N ILE A 80 4.21 6.57 -0.39
CA ILE A 80 3.29 6.05 -1.42
C ILE A 80 1.85 6.48 -1.10
N CYS A 81 1.42 6.32 0.15
CA CYS A 81 0.06 6.71 0.56
C CYS A 81 -0.16 8.23 0.50
N ALA A 82 0.87 9.04 0.71
CA ALA A 82 0.77 10.48 0.49
C ALA A 82 0.41 10.81 -0.97
N ARG A 83 0.95 10.07 -1.96
CA ARG A 83 0.55 10.21 -3.37
C ARG A 83 -0.89 9.78 -3.63
N VAL A 84 -1.35 8.73 -2.92
CA VAL A 84 -2.78 8.33 -2.98
C VAL A 84 -3.67 9.44 -2.41
N VAL A 85 -3.28 10.06 -1.29
CA VAL A 85 -4.01 11.21 -0.71
C VAL A 85 -4.04 12.40 -1.68
N ASP A 86 -2.93 12.70 -2.35
CA ASP A 86 -2.90 13.78 -3.34
C ASP A 86 -3.81 13.47 -4.55
N ALA A 87 -3.87 12.23 -4.99
CA ALA A 87 -4.81 11.79 -6.03
C ALA A 87 -6.27 11.93 -5.58
N ILE A 88 -6.60 11.61 -4.33
CA ILE A 88 -7.94 11.79 -3.74
C ILE A 88 -8.30 13.28 -3.70
N LYS A 89 -7.38 14.15 -3.26
CA LYS A 89 -7.60 15.61 -3.25
C LYS A 89 -7.94 16.12 -4.65
N ALA A 90 -7.22 15.66 -5.67
CA ALA A 90 -7.45 16.05 -7.05
C ALA A 90 -8.79 15.53 -7.59
N GLU A 91 -9.08 14.23 -7.39
CA GLU A 91 -10.31 13.56 -7.85
C GLU A 91 -11.56 14.19 -7.25
N LEU A 92 -11.55 14.45 -5.94
CA LEU A 92 -12.69 14.99 -5.19
C LEU A 92 -12.71 16.53 -5.16
N LYS A 93 -11.69 17.21 -5.70
CA LYS A 93 -11.53 18.68 -5.64
C LYS A 93 -11.53 19.20 -4.18
N LEU A 94 -10.87 18.48 -3.29
CA LEU A 94 -10.77 18.78 -1.86
C LEU A 94 -9.32 19.16 -1.50
N PRO A 95 -8.83 20.34 -1.82
CA PRO A 95 -7.43 20.74 -1.55
C PRO A 95 -7.09 20.73 -0.05
N ASN A 96 -8.07 20.96 0.80
CA ASN A 96 -7.95 21.01 2.27
C ASN A 96 -8.38 19.70 2.94
N LEU A 97 -8.31 18.56 2.23
CA LEU A 97 -8.64 17.24 2.79
C LEU A 97 -7.84 17.00 4.08
N LYS A 98 -8.55 16.75 5.18
CA LYS A 98 -7.93 16.40 6.46
C LYS A 98 -7.43 14.96 6.43
N VAL A 99 -6.15 14.75 6.76
CA VAL A 99 -5.55 13.43 6.93
C VAL A 99 -5.43 13.15 8.43
N VAL A 100 -6.07 12.08 8.88
CA VAL A 100 -5.95 11.57 10.25
C VAL A 100 -5.08 10.32 10.21
N LEU A 101 -4.07 10.26 11.08
CA LEU A 101 -3.20 9.09 11.23
C LEU A 101 -3.64 8.29 12.44
N GLN A 102 -3.85 6.98 12.26
CA GLN A 102 -4.23 6.06 13.33
C GLN A 102 -3.22 4.93 13.43
N PRO A 103 -2.56 4.75 14.60
CA PRO A 103 -1.66 3.63 14.82
C PRO A 103 -2.40 2.29 14.72
N VAL A 104 -1.78 1.34 14.00
CA VAL A 104 -2.28 -0.03 13.88
C VAL A 104 -1.17 -1.05 14.08
N THR A 105 -1.53 -2.22 14.58
CA THR A 105 -0.66 -3.39 14.70
C THR A 105 -0.92 -4.38 13.56
N SER A 106 -0.07 -5.40 13.40
CA SER A 106 -0.33 -6.48 12.45
C SER A 106 -1.61 -7.24 12.77
N ALA A 107 -1.99 -7.32 14.05
CA ALA A 107 -3.17 -8.05 14.51
C ALA A 107 -4.49 -7.28 14.30
N ASN A 108 -4.50 -5.94 14.47
CA ASN A 108 -5.74 -5.17 14.46
C ASN A 108 -6.04 -4.42 13.14
N ARG A 109 -5.06 -4.28 12.22
CA ARG A 109 -5.23 -3.49 10.99
C ARG A 109 -6.38 -3.96 10.10
N ILE A 110 -6.59 -5.29 9.94
CA ILE A 110 -7.69 -5.84 9.13
C ILE A 110 -9.04 -5.52 9.76
N PRO A 111 -9.32 -5.85 11.03
CA PRO A 111 -10.56 -5.45 11.70
C PRO A 111 -10.85 -3.94 11.64
N LEU A 112 -9.84 -3.09 11.86
CA LEU A 112 -10.00 -1.62 11.81
C LEU A 112 -10.32 -1.10 10.42
N LEU A 113 -9.82 -1.76 9.37
CA LEU A 113 -10.16 -1.44 8.00
C LEU A 113 -11.58 -1.88 7.64
N GLN A 114 -11.95 -3.10 8.04
CA GLN A 114 -13.28 -3.67 7.77
C GLN A 114 -14.41 -2.86 8.44
N ASN A 115 -14.23 -2.42 9.66
CA ASN A 115 -15.23 -1.63 10.39
C ASN A 115 -15.23 -0.14 10.03
N GLY A 116 -14.33 0.31 9.15
CA GLY A 116 -14.24 1.71 8.69
C GLY A 116 -13.53 2.67 9.64
N SER A 117 -12.88 2.18 10.71
CA SER A 117 -12.05 3.02 11.59
C SER A 117 -10.86 3.62 10.85
N ILE A 118 -10.32 2.90 9.87
CA ILE A 118 -9.33 3.41 8.90
C ILE A 118 -9.84 3.21 7.48
N ASP A 119 -9.39 4.04 6.55
CA ASP A 119 -9.79 4.01 5.15
C ASP A 119 -8.76 3.31 4.25
N LEU A 120 -7.48 3.47 4.58
CA LEU A 120 -6.34 2.92 3.88
C LEU A 120 -5.28 2.51 4.91
N GLU A 121 -4.69 1.33 4.78
CA GLU A 121 -3.55 0.91 5.60
C GLU A 121 -2.25 1.04 4.81
N CYS A 122 -1.29 1.72 5.43
CA CYS A 122 -0.01 2.10 4.86
C CYS A 122 1.13 1.54 5.71
N GLY A 123 1.53 0.30 5.43
CA GLY A 123 2.51 -0.38 6.25
C GLY A 123 3.29 -1.45 5.51
N SER A 124 3.59 -2.55 6.19
CA SER A 124 4.27 -3.73 5.69
C SER A 124 3.27 -4.89 5.64
N THR A 125 2.29 -4.83 4.73
CA THR A 125 1.22 -5.82 4.69
C THR A 125 1.38 -6.76 3.51
N THR A 126 1.63 -8.03 3.82
CA THR A 126 1.62 -9.11 2.83
C THR A 126 0.24 -9.22 2.21
N ASN A 127 0.20 -9.12 0.88
CA ASN A 127 -0.94 -9.48 0.08
C ASN A 127 -0.97 -11.01 -0.09
N SER A 128 -1.91 -11.68 0.55
CA SER A 128 -2.14 -13.12 0.41
C SER A 128 -3.58 -13.41 0.01
N VAL A 129 -3.78 -14.51 -0.70
CA VAL A 129 -5.11 -14.98 -1.12
C VAL A 129 -6.07 -15.12 0.07
N GLU A 130 -5.56 -15.53 1.23
CA GLU A 130 -6.36 -15.63 2.45
C GLU A 130 -6.85 -14.26 2.95
N ARG A 131 -5.97 -13.25 2.94
CA ARG A 131 -6.34 -11.88 3.32
C ARG A 131 -7.25 -11.20 2.29
N GLN A 132 -7.11 -11.54 1.00
CA GLN A 132 -8.01 -11.04 -0.06
C GLN A 132 -9.47 -11.46 0.13
N LYS A 133 -9.75 -12.51 0.91
CA LYS A 133 -11.13 -12.86 1.30
C LYS A 133 -11.75 -11.83 2.22
N GLN A 134 -10.96 -11.02 2.89
CA GLN A 134 -11.39 -10.08 3.94
C GLN A 134 -11.25 -8.61 3.53
N VAL A 135 -10.22 -8.28 2.75
CA VAL A 135 -9.83 -6.92 2.34
C VAL A 135 -9.35 -6.92 0.89
N ALA A 136 -9.21 -5.74 0.28
CA ALA A 136 -8.59 -5.56 -1.02
C ALA A 136 -7.17 -5.00 -0.86
N PHE A 137 -6.37 -5.18 -1.89
CA PHE A 137 -4.98 -4.72 -1.96
C PHE A 137 -4.74 -3.88 -3.21
N GLY A 138 -3.87 -2.90 -3.13
CA GLY A 138 -3.32 -2.19 -4.28
C GLY A 138 -2.22 -2.99 -4.98
N PRO A 139 -1.56 -2.41 -6.01
CA PRO A 139 -0.42 -3.03 -6.66
C PRO A 139 0.75 -3.31 -5.70
N THR A 140 1.45 -4.41 -5.95
CA THR A 140 2.63 -4.82 -5.17
C THR A 140 3.74 -3.78 -5.27
N TYR A 141 4.09 -3.14 -4.17
CA TYR A 141 5.14 -2.13 -4.11
C TYR A 141 6.45 -2.61 -3.49
N PHE A 142 6.46 -3.81 -2.92
CA PHE A 142 7.66 -4.43 -2.37
C PHE A 142 7.55 -5.96 -2.39
N VAL A 143 8.69 -6.65 -2.36
CA VAL A 143 8.77 -8.13 -2.27
C VAL A 143 9.80 -8.48 -1.22
N ILE A 144 9.40 -9.33 -0.25
CA ILE A 144 10.19 -9.75 0.91
C ILE A 144 10.40 -11.25 0.94
N ASN A 145 11.32 -11.69 1.78
CA ASN A 145 11.47 -13.08 2.18
C ASN A 145 11.28 -13.22 3.69
N VAL A 146 10.44 -14.15 4.12
CA VAL A 146 10.27 -14.48 5.55
C VAL A 146 11.43 -15.35 5.99
N THR A 147 12.23 -14.88 6.96
CA THR A 147 13.43 -15.55 7.44
C THR A 147 13.62 -15.33 8.96
N ALA A 148 14.83 -15.42 9.48
CA ALA A 148 15.11 -15.17 10.90
C ALA A 148 16.37 -14.32 11.11
N ALA A 149 16.30 -13.42 12.11
CA ALA A 149 17.48 -12.80 12.69
C ALA A 149 17.92 -13.56 13.93
N VAL A 150 19.24 -13.64 14.13
CA VAL A 150 19.89 -14.28 15.26
C VAL A 150 21.04 -13.42 15.75
N LYS A 151 21.57 -13.69 16.95
CA LYS A 151 22.85 -13.09 17.38
C LYS A 151 23.96 -13.52 16.42
N ALA A 152 24.94 -12.66 16.18
CA ALA A 152 26.04 -12.90 15.24
C ALA A 152 26.87 -14.15 15.60
N ASN A 153 27.09 -14.40 16.90
CA ASN A 153 27.77 -15.57 17.42
C ASN A 153 26.90 -16.81 17.61
N SER A 154 25.61 -16.75 17.24
CA SER A 154 24.68 -17.87 17.35
C SER A 154 25.10 -19.04 16.46
N PRO A 155 25.00 -20.32 16.92
CA PRO A 155 25.22 -21.49 16.10
C PRO A 155 24.14 -21.72 15.04
N ILE A 156 22.99 -21.04 15.12
CA ILE A 156 21.86 -21.17 14.18
C ILE A 156 22.27 -20.60 12.82
N LYS A 157 22.37 -21.43 11.79
CA LYS A 157 22.73 -21.06 10.41
C LYS A 157 21.60 -21.29 9.42
N THR A 158 20.68 -22.19 9.75
CA THR A 158 19.54 -22.61 8.93
C THR A 158 18.24 -22.54 9.73
N LEU A 159 17.11 -22.63 9.04
CA LEU A 159 15.79 -22.71 9.69
C LEU A 159 15.63 -24.01 10.50
N ALA A 160 16.28 -25.10 10.09
CA ALA A 160 16.26 -26.36 10.81
C ALA A 160 16.97 -26.26 12.18
N ASP A 161 17.95 -25.39 12.33
CA ASP A 161 18.66 -25.16 13.61
C ASP A 161 17.78 -24.47 14.68
N LEU A 162 16.58 -24.04 14.31
CA LEU A 162 15.57 -23.52 15.24
C LEU A 162 14.94 -24.64 16.10
N ASN A 163 15.14 -25.90 15.76
CA ASN A 163 14.59 -27.05 16.50
C ASN A 163 14.93 -26.99 18.01
N GLY A 164 13.93 -27.13 18.85
CA GLY A 164 14.06 -27.07 20.31
C GLY A 164 14.33 -25.69 20.86
N ARG A 165 14.29 -24.62 20.04
CA ARG A 165 14.62 -23.25 20.49
C ARG A 165 13.36 -22.47 20.85
N THR A 166 13.56 -21.48 21.72
CA THR A 166 12.57 -20.41 21.91
C THR A 166 12.85 -19.31 20.92
N ILE A 167 11.83 -18.91 20.15
CA ILE A 167 11.92 -17.86 19.13
C ILE A 167 10.85 -16.81 19.35
N SER A 168 11.03 -15.62 18.79
CA SER A 168 9.99 -14.61 18.72
C SER A 168 9.45 -14.47 17.30
N THR A 169 8.20 -14.05 17.21
CA THR A 169 7.58 -13.53 16.01
C THR A 169 6.54 -12.47 16.39
N THR A 170 5.98 -11.73 15.44
CA THR A 170 5.00 -10.68 15.73
C THR A 170 3.58 -11.20 15.50
N ALA A 171 2.71 -11.00 16.48
CA ALA A 171 1.31 -11.41 16.41
C ALA A 171 0.59 -10.82 15.18
N GLY A 172 -0.22 -11.63 14.47
CA GLY A 172 -0.99 -11.22 13.30
C GLY A 172 -0.20 -11.09 11.98
N THR A 173 1.08 -11.53 11.97
CA THR A 173 1.88 -11.63 10.75
C THR A 173 1.70 -12.96 10.04
N THR A 174 2.13 -13.05 8.77
CA THR A 174 2.18 -14.30 8.00
C THR A 174 3.30 -15.22 8.46
N SER A 175 4.30 -14.70 9.16
CA SER A 175 5.39 -15.49 9.75
C SER A 175 4.87 -16.58 10.69
N VAL A 176 3.78 -16.31 11.45
CA VAL A 176 3.19 -17.28 12.39
C VAL A 176 2.70 -18.54 11.70
N PRO A 177 1.74 -18.49 10.76
CA PRO A 177 1.27 -19.70 10.08
C PRO A 177 2.33 -20.34 9.20
N LEU A 178 3.30 -19.58 8.65
CA LEU A 178 4.41 -20.12 7.88
C LEU A 178 5.34 -20.95 8.75
N LEU A 179 5.71 -20.45 9.93
CA LEU A 179 6.54 -21.19 10.86
C LEU A 179 5.83 -22.47 11.32
N LYS A 180 4.56 -22.40 11.68
CA LYS A 180 3.74 -23.58 12.02
C LYS A 180 3.66 -24.61 10.88
N ARG A 181 3.60 -24.13 9.64
CA ARG A 181 3.67 -25.03 8.48
C ARG A 181 5.05 -25.69 8.37
N TYR A 182 6.12 -24.90 8.53
CA TYR A 182 7.50 -25.40 8.47
C TYR A 182 7.77 -26.43 9.56
N GLU A 183 7.33 -26.20 10.81
CA GLU A 183 7.42 -27.18 11.90
C GLU A 183 6.83 -28.54 11.48
N ARG A 184 5.60 -28.54 10.97
CA ARG A 184 4.90 -29.76 10.57
C ARG A 184 5.58 -30.49 9.40
N THR A 185 6.16 -29.75 8.45
CA THR A 185 6.75 -30.35 7.25
C THR A 185 8.20 -30.78 7.43
N SER A 186 8.93 -30.14 8.34
CA SER A 186 10.36 -30.40 8.61
C SER A 186 10.59 -31.24 9.87
N GLY A 187 9.54 -31.49 10.66
CA GLY A 187 9.64 -32.29 11.89
C GLY A 187 10.42 -31.59 13.00
N ILE A 188 10.53 -30.25 12.97
CA ILE A 188 11.12 -29.47 14.06
C ILE A 188 10.01 -29.00 15.01
N ASP A 189 10.41 -28.66 16.25
CA ASP A 189 9.54 -28.07 17.26
C ASP A 189 10.19 -26.82 17.82
N VAL A 190 9.43 -25.70 17.88
CA VAL A 190 9.91 -24.44 18.43
C VAL A 190 8.92 -23.90 19.48
N LYS A 191 9.43 -23.24 20.50
CA LYS A 191 8.63 -22.49 21.45
C LYS A 191 8.49 -21.05 20.98
N GLU A 192 7.27 -20.61 20.63
CA GLU A 192 7.02 -19.26 20.13
C GLU A 192 6.66 -18.29 21.25
N ILE A 193 7.22 -17.08 21.19
CA ILE A 193 6.80 -15.90 21.97
C ILE A 193 6.38 -14.82 20.99
N TYR A 194 5.20 -14.23 21.21
CA TYR A 194 4.62 -13.24 20.30
C TYR A 194 4.80 -11.83 20.87
N GLY A 195 5.50 -10.95 20.15
CA GLY A 195 5.46 -9.51 20.41
C GLY A 195 4.23 -8.88 19.77
N LYS A 196 3.77 -7.76 20.33
CA LYS A 196 2.66 -6.98 19.75
C LYS A 196 3.04 -6.25 18.47
N ASP A 197 4.33 -5.88 18.34
CA ASP A 197 4.93 -5.24 17.19
C ASP A 197 6.35 -5.76 16.93
N HIS A 198 6.99 -5.28 15.84
CA HIS A 198 8.28 -5.79 15.43
C HIS A 198 9.42 -5.37 16.38
N SER A 199 9.32 -4.20 17.01
CA SER A 199 10.33 -3.73 17.96
C SER A 199 10.29 -4.55 19.24
N GLU A 200 9.10 -4.85 19.78
CA GLU A 200 8.96 -5.72 20.94
C GLU A 200 9.48 -7.13 20.65
N SER A 201 9.12 -7.70 19.48
CA SER A 201 9.61 -9.02 19.06
C SER A 201 11.13 -9.06 18.93
N PHE A 202 11.74 -8.00 18.37
CA PHE A 202 13.20 -7.89 18.22
C PHE A 202 13.87 -7.67 19.59
N LEU A 203 13.26 -6.93 20.50
CA LEU A 203 13.79 -6.70 21.85
C LEU A 203 13.96 -8.02 22.62
N LEU A 204 13.07 -9.00 22.42
CA LEU A 204 13.24 -10.34 23.01
C LEU A 204 14.56 -11.01 22.55
N LEU A 205 14.98 -10.80 21.30
CA LEU A 205 16.27 -11.27 20.79
C LEU A 205 17.43 -10.45 21.32
N VAL A 206 17.28 -9.13 21.43
CA VAL A 206 18.30 -8.24 22.02
C VAL A 206 18.62 -8.66 23.46
N ASP A 207 17.60 -8.97 24.25
CA ASP A 207 17.68 -9.31 25.67
C ASP A 207 17.97 -10.80 25.91
N ASP A 208 18.36 -11.57 24.89
CA ASP A 208 18.65 -13.01 24.96
C ASP A 208 17.51 -13.88 25.52
N ARG A 209 16.26 -13.38 25.45
CA ARG A 209 15.07 -14.12 25.89
C ARG A 209 14.60 -15.14 24.84
N VAL A 210 15.05 -14.97 23.61
CA VAL A 210 14.83 -15.88 22.48
C VAL A 210 16.10 -16.07 21.68
N SER A 211 16.19 -17.20 20.97
CA SER A 211 17.36 -17.54 20.13
C SER A 211 17.31 -16.94 18.74
N ALA A 212 16.10 -16.59 18.28
CA ALA A 212 15.87 -16.01 16.95
C ALA A 212 14.59 -15.16 16.94
N PHE A 213 14.52 -14.20 16.00
CA PHE A 213 13.31 -13.48 15.64
C PHE A 213 12.96 -13.81 14.19
N VAL A 214 11.82 -14.50 13.98
CA VAL A 214 11.32 -14.88 12.65
C VAL A 214 10.42 -13.80 12.10
N MET A 215 10.83 -13.18 10.98
CA MET A 215 10.15 -12.05 10.35
C MET A 215 10.66 -11.84 8.92
N ASP A 216 10.14 -10.84 8.26
CA ASP A 216 10.49 -10.44 6.91
C ASP A 216 11.89 -9.82 6.86
N ASP A 217 12.73 -10.23 5.92
CA ASP A 217 14.15 -9.90 5.80
C ASP A 217 14.43 -8.40 5.90
N VAL A 218 13.67 -7.59 5.18
CA VAL A 218 13.82 -6.13 5.17
C VAL A 218 13.43 -5.49 6.51
N LEU A 219 12.42 -6.03 7.22
CA LEU A 219 12.02 -5.56 8.56
C LEU A 219 13.09 -5.95 9.58
N LEU A 220 13.65 -7.17 9.47
CA LEU A 220 14.81 -7.59 10.28
C LEU A 220 16.01 -6.66 10.06
N ALA A 221 16.32 -6.35 8.79
CA ALA A 221 17.40 -5.42 8.46
C ALA A 221 17.15 -4.02 9.06
N GLY A 222 15.89 -3.54 9.01
CA GLY A 222 15.49 -2.26 9.61
C GLY A 222 15.65 -2.25 11.14
N GLN A 223 15.24 -3.31 11.84
CA GLN A 223 15.40 -3.44 13.28
C GLN A 223 16.88 -3.53 13.67
N ILE A 224 17.67 -4.36 12.97
CA ILE A 224 19.11 -4.52 13.20
C ILE A 224 19.85 -3.19 13.00
N ALA A 225 19.59 -2.48 11.89
CA ALA A 225 20.22 -1.21 11.58
C ALA A 225 19.97 -0.13 12.66
N ASN A 226 18.82 -0.20 13.32
CA ASN A 226 18.45 0.70 14.41
C ASN A 226 18.79 0.17 15.81
N ALA A 227 19.37 -1.02 15.94
CA ALA A 227 19.88 -1.54 17.19
C ALA A 227 21.03 -0.68 17.75
N ARG A 228 21.29 -0.77 19.06
CA ARG A 228 22.41 -0.08 19.70
C ARG A 228 23.74 -0.53 19.09
N ASN A 229 23.88 -1.84 18.84
CA ASN A 229 25.04 -2.46 18.20
C ASN A 229 24.58 -3.41 17.07
N PRO A 230 24.44 -2.93 15.83
CA PRO A 230 23.97 -3.74 14.70
C PRO A 230 24.84 -4.98 14.42
N ALA A 231 26.17 -4.91 14.69
CA ALA A 231 27.09 -6.01 14.45
C ALA A 231 26.84 -7.24 15.34
N GLU A 232 26.03 -7.11 16.41
CA GLU A 232 25.63 -8.23 17.26
C GLU A 232 24.60 -9.16 16.62
N PHE A 233 24.07 -8.80 15.45
CA PHE A 233 23.00 -9.55 14.81
C PHE A 233 23.32 -9.88 13.36
N ARG A 234 22.72 -10.94 12.86
CA ARG A 234 22.73 -11.31 11.45
C ARG A 234 21.41 -11.95 11.06
N ILE A 235 21.11 -11.90 9.78
CA ILE A 235 19.95 -12.58 9.17
C ILE A 235 20.47 -13.89 8.56
N ILE A 236 19.73 -14.99 8.74
CA ILE A 236 20.07 -16.26 8.09
C ILE A 236 19.65 -16.22 6.61
N PRO A 237 20.39 -16.90 5.72
CA PRO A 237 20.15 -16.80 4.27
C PRO A 237 18.90 -17.57 3.77
N GLU A 238 18.46 -18.59 4.52
CA GLU A 238 17.26 -19.36 4.17
C GLU A 238 15.98 -18.58 4.42
N SER A 239 14.96 -18.84 3.60
CA SER A 239 13.64 -18.22 3.76
C SER A 239 12.52 -19.27 3.78
N LEU A 240 11.47 -18.98 4.54
CA LEU A 240 10.25 -19.78 4.57
C LEU A 240 9.41 -19.55 3.31
N ARG A 241 9.32 -18.30 2.84
CA ARG A 241 8.53 -17.92 1.66
C ARG A 241 8.87 -16.49 1.21
N THR A 242 8.72 -16.24 -0.10
CA THR A 242 8.73 -14.90 -0.69
C THR A 242 7.30 -14.35 -0.72
N GLU A 243 7.10 -13.09 -0.34
CA GLU A 243 5.79 -12.47 -0.23
C GLU A 243 5.73 -11.05 -0.80
N PRO A 244 4.62 -10.66 -1.49
CA PRO A 244 4.40 -9.30 -1.94
C PRO A 244 3.78 -8.43 -0.84
N TYR A 245 4.24 -7.17 -0.73
CA TYR A 245 3.60 -6.14 0.09
C TYR A 245 2.76 -5.19 -0.76
N SER A 246 1.62 -4.81 -0.21
CA SER A 246 0.72 -3.82 -0.82
C SER A 246 0.03 -2.98 0.25
N VAL A 247 -0.48 -1.79 -0.14
CA VAL A 247 -1.45 -1.06 0.67
C VAL A 247 -2.75 -1.86 0.75
N MET A 248 -3.47 -1.70 1.84
CA MET A 248 -4.69 -2.44 2.09
C MET A 248 -5.89 -1.49 2.22
N LEU A 249 -6.99 -1.83 1.58
CA LEU A 249 -8.24 -1.06 1.55
C LEU A 249 -9.44 -1.98 1.72
N ARG A 250 -10.63 -1.40 1.97
CA ARG A 250 -11.85 -2.19 2.13
C ARG A 250 -12.14 -3.01 0.87
N ARG A 251 -12.58 -4.23 1.08
CA ARG A 251 -13.12 -5.09 0.02
C ARG A 251 -14.40 -4.45 -0.53
N ASP A 252 -14.72 -4.76 -1.77
CA ASP A 252 -15.95 -4.35 -2.45
C ASP A 252 -16.12 -2.82 -2.63
N ASP A 253 -15.00 -2.07 -2.60
CA ASP A 253 -14.92 -0.63 -2.86
C ASP A 253 -14.19 -0.37 -4.20
N ALA A 254 -14.82 -0.77 -5.29
CA ALA A 254 -14.22 -0.71 -6.62
C ALA A 254 -13.79 0.71 -7.06
N PRO A 255 -14.55 1.80 -6.79
CA PRO A 255 -14.10 3.15 -7.15
C PRO A 255 -12.82 3.58 -6.41
N PHE A 256 -12.72 3.30 -5.11
CA PHE A 256 -11.54 3.63 -4.34
C PHE A 256 -10.34 2.76 -4.75
N LYS A 257 -10.56 1.45 -4.96
CA LYS A 257 -9.52 0.56 -5.47
C LYS A 257 -8.98 1.03 -6.82
N ALA A 258 -9.84 1.42 -7.75
CA ALA A 258 -9.42 1.92 -9.05
C ALA A 258 -8.55 3.18 -8.95
N LEU A 259 -8.84 4.10 -8.01
CA LEU A 259 -8.01 5.27 -7.74
C LEU A 259 -6.64 4.87 -7.19
N VAL A 260 -6.61 3.97 -6.20
CA VAL A 260 -5.37 3.47 -5.58
C VAL A 260 -4.50 2.77 -6.63
N ASP A 261 -5.08 1.87 -7.42
CA ASP A 261 -4.36 1.10 -8.45
C ASP A 261 -3.78 2.01 -9.53
N ARG A 262 -4.57 2.95 -10.03
CA ARG A 262 -4.14 3.95 -11.02
C ARG A 262 -3.00 4.80 -10.49
N THR A 263 -3.08 5.23 -9.23
CA THR A 263 -2.07 6.07 -8.61
C THR A 263 -0.76 5.31 -8.44
N ILE A 264 -0.77 4.16 -7.77
CA ILE A 264 0.45 3.38 -7.51
C ILE A 264 1.05 2.86 -8.81
N GLY A 265 0.22 2.35 -9.74
CA GLY A 265 0.67 1.97 -11.08
C GLY A 265 1.27 3.14 -11.87
N GLY A 266 0.76 4.36 -11.68
CA GLY A 266 1.33 5.59 -12.23
C GLY A 266 2.72 5.91 -11.69
N LEU A 267 2.94 5.75 -10.36
CA LEU A 267 4.27 5.90 -9.74
C LEU A 267 5.28 4.92 -10.32
N MET A 268 4.86 3.67 -10.57
CA MET A 268 5.71 2.65 -11.19
C MET A 268 6.06 3.00 -12.63
N LYS A 269 5.07 3.38 -13.44
CA LYS A 269 5.27 3.72 -14.85
C LYS A 269 6.10 4.98 -15.07
N SER A 270 6.04 5.95 -14.16
CA SER A 270 6.79 7.21 -14.24
C SER A 270 8.21 7.11 -13.68
N GLY A 271 8.58 6.01 -13.02
CA GLY A 271 9.85 5.88 -12.30
C GLY A 271 9.90 6.65 -10.99
N GLU A 272 8.78 7.16 -10.49
CA GLU A 272 8.75 7.82 -9.17
C GLU A 272 8.89 6.80 -8.05
N ILE A 273 8.39 5.59 -8.22
CA ILE A 273 8.52 4.51 -7.22
C ILE A 273 9.99 4.18 -6.94
N GLU A 274 10.86 4.20 -7.94
CA GLU A 274 12.30 3.95 -7.80
C GLU A 274 12.99 5.10 -7.04
N LYS A 275 12.54 6.34 -7.19
CA LYS A 275 13.03 7.48 -6.40
C LYS A 275 12.64 7.34 -4.94
N LEU A 276 11.41 6.94 -4.67
CA LEU A 276 10.95 6.64 -3.31
C LEU A 276 11.73 5.45 -2.73
N TYR A 277 11.98 4.42 -3.53
CA TYR A 277 12.81 3.29 -3.12
C TYR A 277 14.22 3.74 -2.74
N ALA A 278 14.88 4.51 -3.60
CA ALA A 278 16.23 5.02 -3.34
C ALA A 278 16.30 5.86 -2.05
N LYS A 279 15.27 6.67 -1.79
CA LYS A 279 15.16 7.46 -0.54
C LYS A 279 15.17 6.56 0.71
N TRP A 280 14.44 5.44 0.70
CA TRP A 280 14.18 4.66 1.92
C TRP A 280 15.08 3.44 2.09
N PHE A 281 15.69 2.94 1.02
CA PHE A 281 16.48 1.70 1.05
C PHE A 281 17.95 1.89 0.66
N LEU A 282 18.28 2.99 -0.04
CA LEU A 282 19.63 3.27 -0.56
C LEU A 282 20.21 4.59 -0.06
N SER A 283 19.52 5.27 0.86
CA SER A 283 19.94 6.53 1.45
C SER A 283 19.81 6.49 2.97
N PRO A 284 20.49 7.38 3.71
CA PRO A 284 20.34 7.47 5.17
C PRO A 284 18.91 7.86 5.57
N ILE A 285 18.26 7.04 6.40
CA ILE A 285 16.90 7.24 6.91
C ILE A 285 16.87 7.57 8.41
N PRO A 286 15.84 8.31 8.88
CA PRO A 286 15.65 8.54 10.31
C PRO A 286 15.37 7.22 11.07
N PRO A 287 15.50 7.19 12.41
CA PRO A 287 16.01 8.29 13.24
C PRO A 287 17.54 8.35 13.26
N ARG A 288 18.24 7.27 13.00
CA ARG A 288 19.70 7.14 13.16
C ARG A 288 20.53 7.52 11.93
N LYS A 289 19.88 7.95 10.85
CA LYS A 289 20.52 8.25 9.55
C LYS A 289 21.31 7.04 8.99
N VAL A 290 20.78 5.83 9.18
CA VAL A 290 21.38 4.60 8.66
C VAL A 290 20.89 4.35 7.24
N ASN A 291 21.81 3.97 6.36
CA ASN A 291 21.47 3.46 5.03
C ASN A 291 21.36 1.92 5.13
N LEU A 292 20.21 1.38 4.75
CA LEU A 292 19.99 -0.08 4.77
C LEU A 292 20.79 -0.80 3.68
N ASN A 293 21.23 -0.08 2.63
CA ASN A 293 21.91 -0.65 1.47
C ASN A 293 21.18 -1.87 0.91
N PHE A 294 19.87 -1.80 0.84
CA PHE A 294 19.00 -2.89 0.41
C PHE A 294 18.69 -2.73 -1.09
N PRO A 295 19.38 -3.47 -2.00
CA PRO A 295 19.23 -3.25 -3.43
C PRO A 295 17.88 -3.75 -3.95
N VAL A 296 17.40 -3.12 -5.04
CA VAL A 296 16.17 -3.58 -5.72
C VAL A 296 16.38 -4.99 -6.28
N THR A 297 15.56 -5.94 -5.84
CA THR A 297 15.60 -7.32 -6.33
C THR A 297 15.00 -7.44 -7.74
N GLN A 298 15.31 -8.53 -8.46
CA GLN A 298 14.70 -8.78 -9.77
C GLN A 298 13.19 -8.93 -9.65
N ALA A 299 12.69 -9.66 -8.64
CA ALA A 299 11.25 -9.83 -8.39
C ALA A 299 10.55 -8.47 -8.22
N LEU A 300 11.17 -7.54 -7.50
CA LEU A 300 10.61 -6.20 -7.31
C LEU A 300 10.63 -5.38 -8.62
N ARG A 301 11.69 -5.48 -9.43
CA ARG A 301 11.72 -4.84 -10.75
C ARG A 301 10.60 -5.34 -11.66
N GLU A 302 10.33 -6.64 -11.65
CA GLU A 302 9.22 -7.21 -12.42
C GLU A 302 7.85 -6.73 -11.91
N ALA A 303 7.67 -6.61 -10.59
CA ALA A 303 6.45 -6.04 -10.00
C ALA A 303 6.23 -4.57 -10.43
N PHE A 304 7.30 -3.76 -10.53
CA PHE A 304 7.21 -2.37 -11.01
C PHE A 304 6.89 -2.27 -12.49
N LYS A 305 7.41 -3.20 -13.33
CA LYS A 305 7.10 -3.24 -14.77
C LYS A 305 5.67 -3.69 -15.05
N ASN A 306 5.16 -4.61 -14.25
CA ASN A 306 3.86 -5.25 -14.41
C ASN A 306 3.02 -5.08 -13.14
N PRO A 307 2.52 -3.86 -12.84
CA PRO A 307 1.76 -3.59 -11.63
C PRO A 307 0.54 -4.51 -11.54
N ASN A 308 0.44 -5.26 -10.46
CA ASN A 308 -0.68 -6.15 -10.17
C ASN A 308 -0.85 -6.34 -8.66
N ASP A 309 -1.99 -6.89 -8.27
CA ASP A 309 -2.38 -7.18 -6.89
C ASP A 309 -2.49 -8.70 -6.62
N GLN A 310 -1.67 -9.50 -7.30
CA GLN A 310 -1.67 -10.94 -7.08
C GLN A 310 -1.20 -11.30 -5.68
N GLY A 311 -2.06 -12.00 -4.94
CA GLY A 311 -1.77 -12.49 -3.60
C GLY A 311 -0.97 -13.81 -3.63
N VAL A 312 -0.05 -13.98 -2.67
CA VAL A 312 0.64 -15.24 -2.45
C VAL A 312 -0.32 -16.29 -1.82
N GLN A 313 -0.13 -17.56 -2.19
CA GLN A 313 -0.92 -18.71 -1.71
C GLN A 313 -0.59 -19.05 -0.25
#